data_8a63ba67a0465907ce38b27f9f1ba244
#
_entry.id   8a63ba67a0465907ce38b27f9f1ba244
#
_cell.length_a   1.000
_cell.length_b   1.000
_cell.length_c   1.000
_cell.angle_alpha   90.00
_cell.angle_beta   90.00
_cell.angle_gamma   90.00
#
_symmetry.space_group_name_H-M   'P 1'
#
loop_
_entity.id
_entity.type
_entity.pdbx_description
1 polymer ?
#
loop_
_entity_poly.entity_id
_entity_poly.type
_entity_poly.pdbx_seq_one_letter_code
_entity_poly.pdbx_strand_id
1 'polypeptide(L)'
;VGIELELAINLICDSVESISDIEEVSIEEARDRIIGEDIIAPINQPPFDRSPLDGYALRAEDIIGASKENPVKLKVVDEVFAGGYTHRNIGKQEAVRIMTGAKIPTGCDCVIRQESTDYGMEKVEIYEEVKHHQNYCFEGEDIKKGSKLIEIGEKLSNVHIGIIESM
;
A
#
# COMPACT_ATOMS: atom_id res chain seq x y z
N VAL A 1 -51.29 -29.13 -11.74
CA VAL A 1 -50.78 -28.13 -12.68
C VAL A 1 -49.46 -27.66 -12.14
N GLY A 2 -48.36 -27.93 -12.85
CA GLY A 2 -47.03 -27.45 -12.46
C GLY A 2 -46.92 -25.98 -12.81
N ILE A 3 -46.10 -25.25 -12.04
CA ILE A 3 -45.66 -23.89 -12.32
C ILE A 3 -44.21 -23.96 -12.84
N GLU A 4 -43.86 -23.11 -13.80
CA GLU A 4 -42.51 -22.97 -14.30
C GLU A 4 -41.56 -22.46 -13.15
N LEU A 5 -40.35 -22.97 -13.14
CA LEU A 5 -39.38 -22.70 -12.03
C LEU A 5 -39.11 -21.20 -11.86
N GLU A 6 -38.85 -20.50 -12.96
CA GLU A 6 -38.56 -19.06 -12.95
C GLU A 6 -39.77 -18.25 -12.45
N LEU A 7 -40.97 -18.65 -12.83
CA LEU A 7 -42.19 -18.01 -12.33
C LEU A 7 -42.39 -18.27 -10.84
N ALA A 8 -42.11 -19.48 -10.38
CA ALA A 8 -42.18 -19.83 -8.96
C ALA A 8 -41.20 -19.01 -8.13
N ILE A 9 -39.92 -18.87 -8.57
CA ILE A 9 -38.90 -18.06 -7.91
C ILE A 9 -39.34 -16.61 -7.83
N ASN A 10 -39.82 -16.01 -8.94
CA ASN A 10 -40.26 -14.63 -8.97
C ASN A 10 -41.41 -14.39 -7.98
N LEU A 11 -42.43 -15.28 -7.98
CA LEU A 11 -43.55 -15.18 -7.05
C LEU A 11 -43.12 -15.27 -5.58
N ILE A 12 -42.13 -16.09 -5.25
CA ILE A 12 -41.56 -16.18 -3.89
C ILE A 12 -40.82 -14.88 -3.57
N CYS A 13 -39.93 -14.41 -4.44
CA CYS A 13 -39.18 -13.17 -4.22
C CYS A 13 -40.13 -11.96 -4.06
N ASP A 14 -41.18 -11.87 -4.85
CA ASP A 14 -42.18 -10.79 -4.79
C ASP A 14 -43.08 -10.86 -3.53
N SER A 15 -43.15 -12.03 -2.89
CA SER A 15 -43.94 -12.25 -1.68
C SER A 15 -43.25 -12.01 -0.37
N VAL A 16 -41.93 -11.76 -0.41
CA VAL A 16 -41.12 -11.50 0.80
C VAL A 16 -40.62 -10.07 0.81
N GLU A 17 -40.57 -9.46 1.98
CA GLU A 17 -39.96 -8.15 2.20
C GLU A 17 -38.55 -8.36 2.69
N SER A 18 -37.60 -7.52 2.20
CA SER A 18 -36.23 -7.50 2.69
C SER A 18 -36.21 -6.98 4.11
N ILE A 19 -35.37 -7.58 4.95
CA ILE A 19 -35.09 -7.07 6.30
C ILE A 19 -34.42 -5.69 6.14
N SER A 20 -35.01 -4.67 6.77
CA SER A 20 -34.50 -3.28 6.75
C SER A 20 -33.83 -2.87 8.04
N ASP A 21 -33.98 -3.66 9.12
CA ASP A 21 -33.39 -3.36 10.42
C ASP A 21 -31.86 -3.55 10.34
N ILE A 22 -31.12 -2.53 10.82
CA ILE A 22 -29.67 -2.49 10.89
C ILE A 22 -29.25 -2.46 12.35
N GLU A 23 -28.23 -3.22 12.69
CA GLU A 23 -27.59 -3.21 14.01
C GLU A 23 -26.08 -2.93 13.87
N GLU A 24 -25.49 -2.28 14.86
CA GLU A 24 -24.04 -2.14 14.98
C GLU A 24 -23.48 -3.32 15.78
N VAL A 25 -22.43 -3.94 15.25
CA VAL A 25 -21.77 -5.09 15.88
C VAL A 25 -20.27 -4.89 15.88
N SER A 26 -19.57 -5.55 16.80
CA SER A 26 -18.11 -5.57 16.76
C SER A 26 -17.60 -6.33 15.54
N ILE A 27 -16.37 -6.04 15.10
CA ILE A 27 -15.80 -6.69 13.91
C ILE A 27 -15.64 -8.19 14.11
N GLU A 28 -15.40 -8.65 15.33
CA GLU A 28 -15.29 -10.06 15.70
C GLU A 28 -16.62 -10.82 15.49
N GLU A 29 -17.75 -10.10 15.60
CA GLU A 29 -19.10 -10.64 15.43
C GLU A 29 -19.68 -10.40 14.02
N ALA A 30 -18.97 -9.65 13.18
CA ALA A 30 -19.43 -9.22 11.86
C ALA A 30 -19.39 -10.33 10.78
N ARG A 31 -18.63 -11.39 11.01
CA ARG A 31 -18.51 -12.49 10.06
C ARG A 31 -19.86 -13.13 9.75
N ASP A 32 -20.06 -13.47 8.47
CA ASP A 32 -21.28 -14.07 7.91
C ASP A 32 -22.53 -13.20 7.96
N ARG A 33 -22.44 -11.94 8.45
CA ARG A 33 -23.52 -10.96 8.39
C ARG A 33 -23.60 -10.30 7.02
N ILE A 34 -24.75 -9.71 6.73
CA ILE A 34 -24.99 -8.90 5.53
C ILE A 34 -24.70 -7.45 5.88
N ILE A 35 -23.90 -6.77 5.05
CA ILE A 35 -23.58 -5.36 5.28
C ILE A 35 -24.78 -4.46 5.03
N GLY A 36 -25.09 -3.57 5.97
CA GLY A 36 -26.25 -2.67 5.94
C GLY A 36 -25.97 -1.32 5.27
N GLU A 37 -24.69 -0.97 5.05
CA GLU A 37 -24.28 0.25 4.35
C GLU A 37 -22.95 0.03 3.61
N ASP A 38 -22.67 0.85 2.59
CA ASP A 38 -21.41 0.77 1.87
C ASP A 38 -20.21 1.06 2.79
N ILE A 39 -19.22 0.20 2.79
CA ILE A 39 -17.94 0.44 3.50
C ILE A 39 -17.00 1.21 2.59
N ILE A 40 -16.64 2.40 3.05
CA ILE A 40 -15.78 3.32 2.30
C ILE A 40 -14.40 3.40 2.99
N ALA A 41 -13.31 3.34 2.21
CA ALA A 41 -11.95 3.44 2.71
C ALA A 41 -11.72 4.77 3.45
N PRO A 42 -11.40 4.78 4.76
CA PRO A 42 -11.20 6.00 5.53
C PRO A 42 -9.82 6.64 5.28
N ILE A 43 -8.85 5.86 4.83
CA ILE A 43 -7.46 6.26 4.56
C ILE A 43 -6.97 5.67 3.24
N ASN A 44 -5.82 6.18 2.74
CA ASN A 44 -5.08 5.53 1.66
C ASN A 44 -4.35 4.28 2.19
N GLN A 45 -4.18 3.27 1.33
CA GLN A 45 -3.33 2.11 1.61
C GLN A 45 -2.37 1.90 0.43
N PRO A 46 -1.05 2.02 0.62
CA PRO A 46 -0.39 2.49 1.86
C PRO A 46 -0.70 3.95 2.19
N PRO A 47 -0.55 4.38 3.46
CA PRO A 47 -0.91 5.74 3.90
C PRO A 47 0.12 6.81 3.55
N PHE A 48 1.24 6.43 2.95
CA PHE A 48 2.32 7.30 2.44
C PHE A 48 3.18 6.55 1.44
N ASP A 49 3.98 7.26 0.67
CA ASP A 49 5.00 6.70 -0.22
C ASP A 49 6.03 5.93 0.61
N ARG A 50 6.24 4.64 0.29
CA ARG A 50 7.08 3.74 1.09
C ARG A 50 8.06 2.94 0.24
N SER A 51 9.14 2.47 0.87
CA SER A 51 10.06 1.54 0.25
C SER A 51 9.51 0.10 0.27
N PRO A 52 9.52 -0.62 -0.87
CA PRO A 52 9.18 -2.04 -0.90
C PRO A 52 10.33 -2.96 -0.49
N LEU A 53 11.53 -2.42 -0.24
CA LEU A 53 12.75 -3.20 0.01
C LEU A 53 13.73 -2.46 0.93
N ASP A 54 14.71 -3.17 1.46
CA ASP A 54 15.84 -2.62 2.19
C ASP A 54 16.89 -2.10 1.22
N GLY A 55 17.37 -0.87 1.44
CA GLY A 55 18.30 -0.25 0.52
C GLY A 55 18.61 1.20 0.83
N TYR A 56 18.72 2.00 -0.22
CA TYR A 56 19.00 3.43 -0.12
C TYR A 56 18.01 4.22 -0.97
N ALA A 57 17.27 5.11 -0.34
CA ALA A 57 16.45 6.11 -1.01
C ALA A 57 17.35 7.25 -1.49
N LEU A 58 17.21 7.64 -2.75
CA LEU A 58 18.09 8.60 -3.42
C LEU A 58 17.38 9.21 -4.64
N ARG A 59 18.07 10.04 -5.39
CA ARG A 59 17.59 10.63 -6.63
C ARG A 59 18.15 9.84 -7.82
N ALA A 60 17.30 9.34 -8.67
CA ALA A 60 17.70 8.55 -9.85
C ALA A 60 18.72 9.28 -10.74
N GLU A 61 18.61 10.61 -10.85
CA GLU A 61 19.55 11.42 -11.66
C GLU A 61 20.97 11.42 -11.12
N ASP A 62 21.17 11.17 -9.81
CA ASP A 62 22.50 11.18 -9.18
C ASP A 62 23.29 9.89 -9.44
N ILE A 63 22.64 8.83 -9.94
CA ILE A 63 23.25 7.52 -10.18
C ILE A 63 23.25 7.11 -11.65
N ILE A 64 23.04 8.05 -12.57
CA ILE A 64 23.11 7.79 -14.00
C ILE A 64 24.53 7.31 -14.36
N GLY A 65 24.64 6.20 -15.08
CA GLY A 65 25.93 5.59 -15.46
C GLY A 65 26.55 4.71 -14.38
N ALA A 66 25.89 4.51 -13.24
CA ALA A 66 26.40 3.64 -12.20
C ALA A 66 26.50 2.19 -12.68
N SER A 67 27.66 1.57 -12.46
CA SER A 67 27.91 0.15 -12.72
C SER A 67 28.96 -0.39 -11.75
N LYS A 68 29.20 -1.70 -11.77
CA LYS A 68 30.27 -2.31 -10.96
C LYS A 68 31.66 -1.81 -11.35
N GLU A 69 31.86 -1.50 -12.63
CA GLU A 69 33.11 -0.96 -13.19
C GLU A 69 33.25 0.53 -12.92
N ASN A 70 32.14 1.24 -12.76
CA ASN A 70 32.09 2.68 -12.51
C ASN A 70 31.06 3.01 -11.41
N PRO A 71 31.35 2.69 -10.14
CA PRO A 71 30.41 2.92 -9.05
C PRO A 71 30.23 4.42 -8.78
N VAL A 72 28.98 4.81 -8.52
CA VAL A 72 28.67 6.17 -8.05
C VAL A 72 28.67 6.20 -6.53
N LYS A 73 29.34 7.23 -5.94
CA LYS A 73 29.44 7.39 -4.49
C LYS A 73 28.50 8.47 -4.01
N LEU A 74 27.62 8.11 -3.07
CA LEU A 74 26.70 9.04 -2.42
C LEU A 74 26.99 9.13 -0.92
N LYS A 75 26.73 10.30 -0.33
CA LYS A 75 26.80 10.50 1.12
C LYS A 75 25.54 9.97 1.77
N VAL A 76 25.65 9.07 2.72
CA VAL A 76 24.53 8.62 3.56
C VAL A 76 24.32 9.66 4.66
N VAL A 77 23.16 10.30 4.66
CA VAL A 77 22.87 11.45 5.55
C VAL A 77 21.88 11.10 6.67
N ASP A 78 21.21 9.96 6.57
CA ASP A 78 20.25 9.47 7.57
C ASP A 78 19.96 7.98 7.38
N GLU A 79 19.25 7.39 8.34
CA GLU A 79 18.71 6.02 8.28
C GLU A 79 17.26 6.02 8.77
N VAL A 80 16.35 5.36 8.01
CA VAL A 80 14.91 5.33 8.30
C VAL A 80 14.42 3.89 8.33
N PHE A 81 13.90 3.47 9.49
CA PHE A 81 13.26 2.18 9.71
C PHE A 81 11.75 2.24 9.49
N ALA A 82 11.09 1.08 9.37
CA ALA A 82 9.64 0.99 9.31
C ALA A 82 9.00 1.72 10.51
N GLY A 83 7.99 2.54 10.23
CA GLY A 83 7.35 3.41 11.23
C GLY A 83 8.12 4.69 11.59
N GLY A 84 9.35 4.84 11.08
CA GLY A 84 10.15 6.07 11.21
C GLY A 84 10.03 6.97 9.97
N TYR A 85 10.54 8.19 10.13
CA TYR A 85 10.68 9.15 9.02
C TYR A 85 11.82 10.13 9.32
N THR A 86 12.34 10.79 8.29
CA THR A 86 13.27 11.89 8.42
C THR A 86 12.64 13.22 8.04
N HIS A 87 13.02 14.27 8.73
CA HIS A 87 12.64 15.65 8.40
C HIS A 87 13.58 16.31 7.38
N ARG A 88 14.63 15.61 6.97
CA ARG A 88 15.58 16.13 5.99
C ARG A 88 14.99 16.15 4.60
N ASN A 89 15.26 17.21 3.86
CA ASN A 89 15.10 17.25 2.42
C ASN A 89 16.41 16.79 1.78
N ILE A 90 16.38 15.67 1.07
CA ILE A 90 17.57 15.03 0.53
C ILE A 90 17.99 15.74 -0.76
N GLY A 91 19.24 16.19 -0.77
CA GLY A 91 19.83 16.94 -1.87
C GLY A 91 20.59 16.07 -2.86
N LYS A 92 21.31 16.74 -3.78
CA LYS A 92 22.19 16.07 -4.76
C LYS A 92 23.30 15.30 -4.06
N GLN A 93 23.61 14.11 -4.60
CA GLN A 93 24.66 13.20 -4.11
C GLN A 93 24.50 12.78 -2.65
N GLU A 94 23.27 12.83 -2.14
CA GLU A 94 22.90 12.31 -0.84
C GLU A 94 22.00 11.08 -0.99
N ALA A 95 22.06 10.18 -0.02
CA ALA A 95 21.21 9.01 0.10
C ALA A 95 20.78 8.83 1.56
N VAL A 96 19.65 8.17 1.75
CA VAL A 96 19.16 7.75 3.06
C VAL A 96 19.07 6.23 3.07
N ARG A 97 19.71 5.58 4.05
CA ARG A 97 19.49 4.16 4.26
C ARG A 97 18.05 3.93 4.69
N ILE A 98 17.34 3.04 4.00
CA ILE A 98 15.91 2.85 4.18
C ILE A 98 15.57 1.37 4.28
N MET A 99 14.64 1.03 5.17
CA MET A 99 14.14 -0.33 5.34
C MET A 99 12.76 -0.50 4.73
N THR A 100 12.43 -1.72 4.40
CA THR A 100 11.11 -2.11 3.87
C THR A 100 9.97 -1.53 4.72
N GLY A 101 9.00 -0.89 4.08
CA GLY A 101 7.85 -0.27 4.74
C GLY A 101 8.11 1.13 5.31
N ALA A 102 9.36 1.62 5.30
CA ALA A 102 9.68 2.96 5.75
C ALA A 102 9.23 4.02 4.73
N LYS A 103 8.84 5.20 5.24
CA LYS A 103 8.45 6.33 4.41
C LYS A 103 9.63 6.86 3.60
N ILE A 104 9.43 7.03 2.29
CA ILE A 104 10.45 7.59 1.41
C ILE A 104 10.68 9.06 1.76
N PRO A 105 11.96 9.48 1.98
CA PRO A 105 12.29 10.84 2.35
C PRO A 105 12.00 11.84 1.22
N THR A 106 11.61 13.06 1.60
CA THR A 106 11.45 14.17 0.66
C THR A 106 12.76 14.43 -0.10
N GLY A 107 12.68 14.55 -1.41
CA GLY A 107 13.83 14.73 -2.30
C GLY A 107 14.35 13.44 -2.92
N CYS A 108 13.96 12.27 -2.41
CA CYS A 108 14.21 10.98 -3.05
C CYS A 108 13.08 10.61 -4.00
N ASP A 109 13.41 9.98 -5.11
CA ASP A 109 12.45 9.57 -6.14
C ASP A 109 12.57 8.10 -6.57
N CYS A 110 13.50 7.36 -5.95
CA CYS A 110 13.67 5.92 -6.16
C CYS A 110 14.38 5.28 -4.97
N VAL A 111 14.38 3.95 -4.94
CA VAL A 111 15.15 3.17 -3.97
C VAL A 111 15.99 2.13 -4.72
N ILE A 112 17.28 2.08 -4.38
CA ILE A 112 18.17 1.00 -4.82
C ILE A 112 18.27 -0.05 -3.71
N ARG A 113 18.22 -1.33 -4.09
CA ARG A 113 18.38 -2.43 -3.13
C ARG A 113 19.81 -2.43 -2.55
N GLN A 114 19.94 -2.78 -1.29
CA GLN A 114 21.23 -2.80 -0.60
C GLN A 114 22.24 -3.77 -1.24
N GLU A 115 21.77 -4.87 -1.87
CA GLU A 115 22.61 -5.87 -2.54
C GLU A 115 23.32 -5.33 -3.80
N SER A 116 22.86 -4.20 -4.33
CA SER A 116 23.48 -3.48 -5.45
C SER A 116 24.39 -2.34 -4.99
N THR A 117 24.89 -2.41 -3.75
CA THR A 117 25.77 -1.44 -3.11
C THR A 117 26.88 -2.11 -2.29
N ASP A 118 27.78 -1.33 -1.72
CA ASP A 118 28.79 -1.78 -0.76
C ASP A 118 28.29 -1.80 0.70
N TYR A 119 27.01 -1.57 0.95
CA TYR A 119 26.40 -1.45 2.30
C TYR A 119 26.98 -0.30 3.15
N GLY A 120 27.50 0.75 2.53
CA GLY A 120 28.17 1.85 3.19
C GLY A 120 27.28 2.65 4.14
N MET A 121 27.76 2.99 5.35
CA MET A 121 26.98 3.68 6.39
C MET A 121 27.12 5.20 6.36
N GLU A 122 28.29 5.73 6.00
CA GLU A 122 28.54 7.18 5.86
C GLU A 122 28.60 7.61 4.40
N LYS A 123 29.08 6.71 3.54
CA LYS A 123 29.10 6.84 2.10
C LYS A 123 28.77 5.48 1.52
N VAL A 124 27.98 5.45 0.47
CA VAL A 124 27.58 4.23 -0.22
C VAL A 124 28.05 4.26 -1.67
N GLU A 125 28.60 3.16 -2.13
CA GLU A 125 28.92 2.92 -3.54
C GLU A 125 27.74 2.21 -4.21
N ILE A 126 27.21 2.81 -5.27
CA ILE A 126 26.08 2.31 -6.05
C ILE A 126 26.60 1.63 -7.31
N TYR A 127 26.18 0.39 -7.56
CA TYR A 127 26.69 -0.47 -8.62
C TYR A 127 25.76 -0.67 -9.81
N GLU A 128 24.57 -0.05 -9.78
CA GLU A 128 23.62 -0.10 -10.91
C GLU A 128 22.75 1.16 -10.93
N GLU A 129 22.22 1.46 -12.11
CA GLU A 129 21.20 2.50 -12.25
C GLU A 129 19.82 1.98 -11.85
N VAL A 130 19.01 2.85 -11.25
CA VAL A 130 17.57 2.64 -11.13
C VAL A 130 16.84 3.83 -11.73
N LYS A 131 15.65 3.56 -12.28
CA LYS A 131 14.83 4.59 -12.92
C LYS A 131 14.06 5.39 -11.86
N HIS A 132 13.66 6.59 -12.24
CA HIS A 132 12.71 7.40 -11.49
C HIS A 132 11.47 6.56 -11.13
N HIS A 133 11.08 6.58 -9.87
CA HIS A 133 10.02 5.77 -9.25
C HIS A 133 10.23 4.24 -9.31
N GLN A 134 11.44 3.77 -9.56
CA GLN A 134 11.75 2.34 -9.42
C GLN A 134 11.87 1.98 -7.94
N ASN A 135 11.27 0.85 -7.55
CA ASN A 135 11.18 0.39 -6.17
C ASN A 135 10.53 1.46 -5.24
N TYR A 136 9.40 1.97 -5.66
CA TYR A 136 8.68 3.05 -5.03
C TYR A 136 7.19 2.70 -4.96
N CYS A 137 6.68 2.45 -3.76
CA CYS A 137 5.25 2.20 -3.54
C CYS A 137 4.56 3.51 -3.24
N PHE A 138 3.64 3.91 -4.10
CA PHE A 138 2.92 5.18 -3.95
C PHE A 138 1.85 5.11 -2.86
N GLU A 139 1.63 6.23 -2.20
CA GLU A 139 0.47 6.43 -1.33
C GLU A 139 -0.82 6.08 -2.09
N GLY A 140 -1.64 5.21 -1.49
CA GLY A 140 -2.93 4.82 -2.06
C GLY A 140 -2.86 3.96 -3.33
N GLU A 141 -1.71 3.31 -3.63
CA GLU A 141 -1.61 2.46 -4.82
C GLU A 141 -2.49 1.19 -4.72
N ASP A 142 -2.68 0.66 -3.51
CA ASP A 142 -3.54 -0.50 -3.27
C ASP A 142 -5.00 -0.09 -3.08
N ILE A 143 -5.26 0.87 -2.18
CA ILE A 143 -6.60 1.38 -1.88
C ILE A 143 -6.55 2.90 -1.71
N LYS A 144 -7.38 3.62 -2.44
CA LYS A 144 -7.51 5.07 -2.29
C LYS A 144 -8.57 5.41 -1.26
N LYS A 145 -8.28 6.39 -0.40
CA LYS A 145 -9.27 7.00 0.48
C LYS A 145 -10.52 7.41 -0.30
N GLY A 146 -11.69 7.05 0.22
CA GLY A 146 -12.99 7.33 -0.41
C GLY A 146 -13.43 6.29 -1.44
N SER A 147 -12.62 5.27 -1.77
CA SER A 147 -13.08 4.16 -2.60
C SER A 147 -14.00 3.23 -1.81
N LYS A 148 -14.99 2.69 -2.50
CA LYS A 148 -15.88 1.68 -1.92
C LYS A 148 -15.13 0.35 -1.80
N LEU A 149 -15.09 -0.20 -0.59
CA LEU A 149 -14.45 -1.48 -0.28
C LEU A 149 -15.44 -2.65 -0.34
N ILE A 150 -16.64 -2.45 0.19
CA ILE A 150 -17.68 -3.46 0.27
C ILE A 150 -19.02 -2.77 -0.03
N GLU A 151 -19.85 -3.42 -0.82
CA GLU A 151 -21.17 -2.88 -1.19
C GLU A 151 -22.24 -3.35 -0.20
N ILE A 152 -23.22 -2.48 0.06
CA ILE A 152 -24.43 -2.84 0.81
C ILE A 152 -25.07 -4.11 0.27
N GLY A 153 -25.49 -5.02 1.14
CA GLY A 153 -26.10 -6.30 0.79
C GLY A 153 -25.09 -7.44 0.60
N GLU A 154 -23.77 -7.16 0.59
CA GLU A 154 -22.77 -8.22 0.55
C GLU A 154 -22.66 -8.96 1.88
N LYS A 155 -22.39 -10.27 1.80
CA LYS A 155 -22.11 -11.10 2.97
C LYS A 155 -20.64 -10.99 3.36
N LEU A 156 -20.37 -10.60 4.61
CA LEU A 156 -19.03 -10.42 5.14
C LEU A 156 -18.29 -11.76 5.27
N SER A 157 -17.19 -11.88 4.56
CA SER A 157 -16.23 -12.99 4.62
C SER A 157 -15.02 -12.62 5.50
N ASN A 158 -14.16 -13.60 5.80
CA ASN A 158 -12.87 -13.34 6.48
C ASN A 158 -11.98 -12.35 5.70
N VAL A 159 -12.06 -12.33 4.38
CA VAL A 159 -11.30 -11.38 3.54
C VAL A 159 -11.81 -9.96 3.78
N HIS A 160 -13.13 -9.79 3.82
CA HIS A 160 -13.74 -8.48 4.11
C HIS A 160 -13.37 -7.98 5.51
N ILE A 161 -13.39 -8.85 6.52
CA ILE A 161 -12.96 -8.52 7.88
C ILE A 161 -11.50 -8.05 7.87
N GLY A 162 -10.59 -8.79 7.21
CA GLY A 162 -9.18 -8.40 7.12
C GLY A 162 -8.97 -7.05 6.42
N ILE A 163 -9.75 -6.73 5.38
CA ILE A 163 -9.70 -5.42 4.70
C ILE A 163 -10.16 -4.32 5.67
N ILE A 164 -11.26 -4.50 6.39
CA ILE A 164 -11.79 -3.51 7.33
C ILE A 164 -10.78 -3.27 8.46
N GLU A 165 -10.18 -4.33 9.04
CA GLU A 165 -9.18 -4.20 10.10
C GLU A 165 -7.86 -3.55 9.65
N SER A 166 -7.54 -3.59 8.36
CA SER A 166 -6.33 -2.97 7.81
C SER A 166 -6.45 -1.46 7.60
N MET A 167 -7.64 -0.91 7.78
CA MET A 167 -7.97 0.51 7.59
C MET A 167 -7.99 1.27 8.90
#